data_1218fabafff6f81ed872a58b326d51bb
#
_entry.id   1218fabafff6f81ed872a58b326d51bb
#
_cell.length_a   1.000
_cell.length_b   1.000
_cell.length_c   1.000
_cell.angle_alpha   90.00
_cell.angle_beta   90.00
_cell.angle_gamma   90.00
#
_symmetry.space_group_name_H-M   'P 1'
#
loop_
_entity.id
_entity.type
_entity.pdbx_description
1 polymer ?
#
loop_
_entity_poly.entity_id
_entity_poly.type
_entity_poly.pdbx_seq_one_letter_code
_entity_poly.pdbx_strand_id
1 'polypeptide(L)'
;MGLKRKLLAWSVAITAPLLFAAPSAAHADASQCPGNAFCLWQDSNGNGIMVWAPLSLGGQPDLRSWSFNDIASSVGNKSDRNACIYQDINYQGPVLVVPPHAFYNLPGNVNDAASSFKWC
;
A
#
# COMPACT_ATOMS: atom_id res chain seq x y z
N MET A 1 -0.28 -32.43 5.91
CA MET A 1 -0.02 -31.88 6.19
C MET A 1 0.13 -31.50 6.06
N GLY A 2 -0.10 -31.77 5.84
CA GLY A 2 0.21 -30.99 5.99
C GLY A 2 0.11 -30.56 5.74
N LEU A 3 0.30 -30.72 5.40
CA LEU A 3 0.50 -30.05 5.37
C LEU A 3 0.60 -29.57 5.06
N LYS A 4 0.59 -29.73 4.77
CA LYS A 4 0.94 -29.05 4.65
C LYS A 4 0.89 -28.36 4.27
N ARG A 5 0.89 -28.53 3.97
CA ARG A 5 1.07 -27.72 3.78
C ARG A 5 0.88 -26.93 3.46
N LYS A 6 0.84 -27.09 3.24
CA LYS A 6 0.82 -26.16 3.21
C LYS A 6 0.20 -25.52 3.21
N LEU A 7 0.00 -25.93 2.98
CA LEU A 7 -0.39 -25.12 3.33
C LEU A 7 -0.65 -24.58 3.55
N LEU A 8 -0.68 -24.80 3.38
CA LEU A 8 -0.71 -23.99 3.90
C LEU A 8 -0.68 -23.25 4.02
N ALA A 9 -0.69 -23.35 3.89
CA ALA A 9 -0.49 -22.40 4.35
C ALA A 9 -0.79 -21.73 4.20
N TRP A 10 -0.85 -21.60 4.12
CA TRP A 10 -1.02 -20.74 4.32
C TRP A 10 -1.76 -20.35 4.69
N SER A 11 -1.96 -20.28 4.76
CA SER A 11 -2.49 -19.71 5.35
C SER A 11 -3.13 -19.39 5.80
N VAL A 12 -3.43 -19.35 5.93
CA VAL A 12 -3.83 -18.91 6.59
C VAL A 12 -4.12 -18.42 7.15
N ALA A 13 -4.27 -18.16 7.32
CA ALA A 13 -4.38 -17.56 7.95
C ALA A 13 -4.97 -17.12 8.35
N ILE A 14 -5.33 -16.83 8.58
CA ILE A 14 -5.76 -16.19 9.00
C ILE A 14 -6.20 -15.83 9.62
N THR A 15 -6.27 -15.78 9.61
CA THR A 15 -6.60 -15.21 10.34
C THR A 15 -7.18 -14.32 10.93
N ALA A 16 -7.06 -13.92 11.03
CA ALA A 16 -7.62 -12.90 11.85
C ALA A 16 -8.92 -12.42 11.29
N PRO A 17 -9.91 -12.38 12.06
CA PRO A 17 -11.18 -11.85 11.63
C PRO A 17 -11.04 -10.36 11.53
N LEU A 18 -10.75 -9.89 10.38
CA LEU A 18 -10.57 -8.48 10.15
C LEU A 18 -11.89 -7.84 9.83
N LEU A 19 -12.03 -6.59 10.22
CA LEU A 19 -13.19 -5.81 9.87
C LEU A 19 -13.24 -5.49 8.39
N PHE A 20 -12.11 -5.61 7.74
CA PHE A 20 -12.00 -5.46 6.30
C PHE A 20 -10.94 -6.45 5.81
N ALA A 21 -10.92 -6.69 4.53
CA ALA A 21 -9.94 -7.60 3.97
C ALA A 21 -8.52 -7.12 4.26
N ALA A 22 -7.67 -8.03 4.70
CA ALA A 22 -6.27 -7.72 4.88
C ALA A 22 -5.62 -7.48 3.51
N PRO A 23 -4.69 -6.54 3.42
CA PRO A 23 -3.95 -6.39 2.18
C PRO A 23 -3.08 -7.62 1.93
N SER A 24 -3.05 -8.07 0.71
CA SER A 24 -2.17 -9.17 0.33
C SER A 24 -0.79 -8.63 -0.01
N ALA A 25 0.24 -9.43 0.23
CA ALA A 25 1.59 -9.07 -0.17
C ALA A 25 1.65 -8.92 -1.68
N ALA A 26 2.24 -7.83 -2.14
CA ALA A 26 2.43 -7.63 -3.55
C ALA A 26 3.68 -8.38 -4.01
N HIS A 27 3.60 -8.99 -5.19
CA HIS A 27 4.77 -9.57 -5.85
C HIS A 27 5.40 -8.51 -6.75
N ALA A 28 5.47 -7.30 -6.22
CA ALA A 28 5.90 -6.15 -6.97
C ALA A 28 7.34 -6.31 -7.43
N ASP A 29 7.65 -5.71 -8.54
CA ASP A 29 9.02 -5.41 -8.85
C ASP A 29 9.45 -4.24 -7.98
N ALA A 30 9.76 -4.56 -6.74
CA ALA A 30 10.11 -3.57 -5.73
C ALA A 30 11.35 -2.77 -6.13
N SER A 31 12.11 -3.25 -7.09
CA SER A 31 13.30 -2.56 -7.56
C SER A 31 12.99 -1.21 -8.19
N GLN A 32 11.76 -1.01 -8.66
CA GLN A 32 11.36 0.29 -9.21
C GLN A 32 11.21 1.36 -8.13
N CYS A 33 10.92 0.95 -6.91
CA CYS A 33 10.70 1.91 -5.83
C CYS A 33 12.04 2.36 -5.25
N PRO A 34 12.33 3.67 -5.26
CA PRO A 34 13.59 4.16 -4.68
C PRO A 34 13.69 3.84 -3.20
N GLY A 35 14.93 3.72 -2.71
CA GLY A 35 15.16 3.56 -1.29
C GLY A 35 14.67 4.77 -0.51
N ASN A 36 14.19 4.56 0.72
CA ASN A 36 13.65 5.59 1.60
C ASN A 36 12.46 6.33 0.97
N ALA A 37 11.68 5.64 0.15
CA ALA A 37 10.53 6.23 -0.52
C ALA A 37 9.28 5.41 -0.28
N PHE A 38 8.14 6.06 -0.46
CA PHE A 38 6.84 5.43 -0.51
C PHE A 38 6.33 5.50 -1.94
N CYS A 39 5.94 4.34 -2.49
CA CYS A 39 5.56 4.20 -3.87
C CYS A 39 4.11 3.73 -4.00
N LEU A 40 3.42 4.26 -5.00
CA LEU A 40 2.07 3.83 -5.33
C LEU A 40 2.04 3.46 -6.81
N TRP A 41 1.43 2.32 -7.12
CA TRP A 41 1.29 1.84 -8.49
C TRP A 41 -0.17 1.80 -8.90
N GLN A 42 -0.40 2.06 -10.17
CA GLN A 42 -1.73 2.01 -10.75
C GLN A 42 -2.36 0.62 -10.67
N ASP A 43 -1.56 -0.41 -10.91
CA ASP A 43 -2.04 -1.78 -10.97
C ASP A 43 -1.53 -2.59 -9.79
N SER A 44 -2.09 -3.77 -9.62
CA SER A 44 -1.65 -4.72 -8.60
C SER A 44 -0.22 -5.16 -8.84
N ASN A 45 0.42 -5.63 -7.78
CA ASN A 45 1.77 -6.24 -7.83
C ASN A 45 2.84 -5.29 -8.35
N GLY A 46 2.70 -3.98 -8.08
CA GLY A 46 3.70 -3.01 -8.49
C GLY A 46 3.79 -2.82 -9.98
N ASN A 47 2.67 -2.95 -10.68
CA ASN A 47 2.62 -2.79 -12.12
C ASN A 47 1.97 -1.46 -12.50
N GLY A 48 2.18 -1.07 -13.75
CA GLY A 48 1.60 0.15 -14.29
C GLY A 48 2.36 1.40 -13.88
N ILE A 49 1.69 2.53 -13.97
CA ILE A 49 2.27 3.82 -13.64
C ILE A 49 2.59 3.88 -12.15
N MET A 50 3.77 4.39 -11.82
CA MET A 50 4.20 4.56 -10.43
C MET A 50 4.41 6.05 -10.14
N VAL A 51 3.95 6.48 -8.97
CA VAL A 51 4.34 7.75 -8.36
C VAL A 51 4.98 7.43 -7.03
N TRP A 52 5.84 8.33 -6.55
CA TRP A 52 6.55 8.06 -5.30
C TRP A 52 6.92 9.34 -4.58
N ALA A 53 7.16 9.21 -3.28
CA ALA A 53 7.55 10.33 -2.43
C ALA A 53 8.77 9.94 -1.60
N PRO A 54 9.82 10.77 -1.56
CA PRO A 54 10.93 10.55 -0.64
C PRO A 54 10.52 10.91 0.79
N LEU A 55 11.32 10.46 1.77
CA LEU A 55 11.08 10.83 3.16
C LEU A 55 11.06 12.33 3.38
N SER A 56 11.85 13.07 2.59
CA SER A 56 11.92 14.53 2.72
C SER A 56 10.61 15.23 2.35
N LEU A 57 9.74 14.56 1.59
CA LEU A 57 8.40 15.07 1.34
C LEU A 57 7.49 14.52 2.43
N GLY A 58 7.03 15.37 3.33
CA GLY A 58 6.24 14.93 4.48
C GLY A 58 4.97 14.19 4.14
N GLY A 59 4.39 14.48 3.00
CA GLY A 59 3.19 13.83 2.51
C GLY A 59 2.67 14.51 1.27
N GLN A 60 1.59 13.97 0.74
CA GLN A 60 0.85 14.58 -0.36
C GLN A 60 -0.61 14.66 0.07
N PRO A 61 -1.10 15.88 0.39
CA PRO A 61 -2.48 16.03 0.88
C PRO A 61 -3.54 15.81 -0.20
N ASP A 62 -3.13 15.81 -1.47
CA ASP A 62 -4.10 15.67 -2.56
C ASP A 62 -3.42 14.99 -3.74
N LEU A 63 -3.71 13.70 -3.92
CA LEU A 63 -3.13 12.93 -5.00
C LEU A 63 -3.56 13.40 -6.39
N ARG A 64 -4.59 14.25 -6.48
CA ARG A 64 -4.94 14.87 -7.76
C ARG A 64 -3.80 15.73 -8.29
N SER A 65 -2.97 16.29 -7.42
CA SER A 65 -1.78 17.04 -7.83
C SER A 65 -0.80 16.19 -8.61
N TRP A 66 -0.83 14.88 -8.40
CA TRP A 66 0.01 13.93 -9.12
C TRP A 66 -0.75 13.20 -10.22
N SER A 67 -1.99 13.58 -10.46
CA SER A 67 -2.89 12.87 -11.38
C SER A 67 -3.05 11.41 -10.97
N PHE A 68 -3.11 11.15 -9.68
CA PHE A 68 -3.12 9.78 -9.14
C PHE A 68 -4.23 9.55 -8.11
N ASN A 69 -5.20 10.42 -8.03
CA ASN A 69 -6.31 10.27 -7.10
C ASN A 69 -7.18 9.07 -7.50
N ASP A 70 -7.54 8.24 -6.52
CA ASP A 70 -8.39 7.07 -6.72
C ASP A 70 -7.85 6.07 -7.75
N ILE A 71 -6.55 5.96 -7.89
CA ILE A 71 -5.93 5.13 -8.92
C ILE A 71 -5.13 3.98 -8.34
N ALA A 72 -4.51 4.18 -7.18
CA ALA A 72 -3.56 3.21 -6.64
C ALA A 72 -4.20 1.84 -6.39
N SER A 73 -3.53 0.80 -6.83
CA SER A 73 -3.92 -0.59 -6.57
C SER A 73 -2.86 -1.38 -5.80
N SER A 74 -1.62 -0.91 -5.78
CA SER A 74 -0.58 -1.47 -4.92
C SER A 74 0.35 -0.38 -4.42
N VAL A 75 1.00 -0.66 -3.30
CA VAL A 75 1.88 0.30 -2.63
C VAL A 75 3.11 -0.38 -2.09
N GLY A 76 4.17 0.40 -1.91
CA GLY A 76 5.39 -0.10 -1.30
C GLY A 76 6.05 0.96 -0.44
N ASN A 77 6.55 0.54 0.70
CA ASN A 77 7.25 1.41 1.64
C ASN A 77 8.68 0.91 1.81
N LYS A 78 9.63 1.60 1.19
CA LYS A 78 11.05 1.25 1.29
C LYS A 78 11.77 2.13 2.30
N SER A 79 11.05 2.63 3.29
CA SER A 79 11.63 3.44 4.37
C SER A 79 11.55 2.72 5.70
N ASP A 80 12.13 3.32 6.72
CA ASP A 80 12.07 2.84 8.10
C ASP A 80 10.94 3.51 8.89
N ARG A 81 10.04 4.21 8.21
CA ARG A 81 8.89 4.86 8.83
C ARG A 81 7.59 4.28 8.30
N ASN A 82 6.54 4.39 9.09
CA ASN A 82 5.20 4.06 8.59
C ASN A 82 4.74 5.09 7.56
N ALA A 83 4.01 4.62 6.57
CA ALA A 83 3.30 5.48 5.63
C ALA A 83 1.81 5.27 5.81
N CYS A 84 1.05 6.34 5.82
CA CYS A 84 -0.39 6.29 5.97
C CYS A 84 -1.08 6.76 4.70
N ILE A 85 -1.98 5.93 4.19
CA ILE A 85 -2.79 6.26 3.01
C ILE A 85 -4.19 6.54 3.48
N TYR A 86 -4.75 7.65 3.03
CA TYR A 86 -6.09 8.07 3.42
C TYR A 86 -7.03 8.03 2.23
N GLN A 87 -8.28 7.68 2.50
CA GLN A 87 -9.29 7.60 1.47
C GLN A 87 -9.68 8.98 0.95
N ASP A 88 -9.62 10.00 1.80
CA ASP A 88 -9.99 11.36 1.43
C ASP A 88 -8.77 12.26 1.34
N ILE A 89 -8.92 13.42 0.71
CA ILE A 89 -7.87 14.42 0.66
C ILE A 89 -7.63 15.00 2.06
N ASN A 90 -6.51 15.67 2.22
CA ASN A 90 -6.13 16.35 3.48
C ASN A 90 -6.03 15.39 4.66
N TYR A 91 -5.63 14.13 4.38
CA TYR A 91 -5.39 13.13 5.43
C TYR A 91 -6.64 12.80 6.22
N GLN A 92 -7.76 12.72 5.56
CA GLN A 92 -9.05 12.44 6.19
C GLN A 92 -9.60 11.09 5.75
N GLY A 93 -10.59 10.61 6.52
CA GLY A 93 -11.26 9.38 6.20
C GLY A 93 -10.51 8.14 6.66
N PRO A 94 -10.96 6.96 6.22
CA PRO A 94 -10.29 5.72 6.57
C PRO A 94 -8.83 5.72 6.16
N VAL A 95 -7.99 5.09 6.99
CA VAL A 95 -6.55 5.06 6.80
C VAL A 95 -6.05 3.63 6.74
N LEU A 96 -5.09 3.39 5.85
CA LEU A 96 -4.32 2.16 5.83
C LEU A 96 -2.87 2.50 6.16
N VAL A 97 -2.34 1.84 7.18
CA VAL A 97 -0.94 2.01 7.55
C VAL A 97 -0.11 0.98 6.80
N VAL A 98 0.93 1.45 6.12
CA VAL A 98 1.90 0.59 5.43
C VAL A 98 3.19 0.63 6.25
N PRO A 99 3.52 -0.44 6.97
CA PRO A 99 4.72 -0.44 7.80
C PRO A 99 6.00 -0.43 6.97
N PRO A 100 7.15 -0.18 7.64
CA PRO A 100 8.43 -0.19 6.94
C PRO A 100 8.65 -1.46 6.15
N HIS A 101 9.17 -1.31 4.95
CA HIS A 101 9.57 -2.40 4.06
C HIS A 101 8.43 -3.33 3.63
N ALA A 102 7.18 -2.89 3.75
CA ALA A 102 6.02 -3.66 3.32
C ALA A 102 5.59 -3.26 1.91
N PHE A 103 5.11 -4.25 1.18
CA PHE A 103 4.53 -4.08 -0.16
C PHE A 103 3.18 -4.77 -0.16
N TYR A 104 2.13 -4.03 -0.47
CA TYR A 104 0.77 -4.52 -0.41
C TYR A 104 0.03 -4.30 -1.71
N ASN A 105 -0.81 -5.26 -2.07
CA ASN A 105 -1.95 -4.96 -2.93
C ASN A 105 -3.04 -4.38 -2.04
N LEU A 106 -3.66 -3.31 -2.47
CA LEU A 106 -4.66 -2.65 -1.65
C LEU A 106 -5.92 -3.50 -1.55
N PRO A 107 -6.51 -3.64 -0.36
CA PRO A 107 -7.77 -4.36 -0.22
C PRO A 107 -8.90 -3.63 -0.93
N GLY A 108 -9.97 -4.36 -1.23
CA GLY A 108 -11.04 -3.85 -2.08
C GLY A 108 -11.65 -2.53 -1.65
N ASN A 109 -11.68 -2.26 -0.33
CA ASN A 109 -12.23 -1.00 0.18
C ASN A 109 -11.26 0.18 0.05
N VAL A 110 -10.00 -0.07 -0.29
CA VAL A 110 -8.98 0.97 -0.46
C VAL A 110 -8.50 1.04 -1.90
N ASN A 111 -8.65 -0.06 -2.65
CA ASN A 111 -8.23 -0.11 -4.04
C ASN A 111 -8.94 0.98 -4.83
N ASP A 112 -8.19 1.73 -5.60
CA ASP A 112 -8.69 2.85 -6.38
C ASP A 112 -9.42 3.92 -5.55
N ALA A 113 -9.09 4.04 -4.25
CA ALA A 113 -9.77 4.99 -3.37
C ALA A 113 -8.80 5.91 -2.64
N ALA A 114 -7.49 5.73 -2.78
CA ALA A 114 -6.52 6.55 -2.08
C ALA A 114 -6.50 7.98 -2.63
N SER A 115 -6.57 8.96 -1.75
CA SER A 115 -6.63 10.37 -2.14
C SER A 115 -5.55 11.22 -1.49
N SER A 116 -4.92 10.76 -0.43
CA SER A 116 -3.81 11.45 0.21
C SER A 116 -2.91 10.45 0.95
N PHE A 117 -1.71 10.91 1.25
CA PHE A 117 -0.75 10.09 1.98
C PHE A 117 0.16 10.97 2.81
N LYS A 118 0.64 10.46 3.91
CA LYS A 118 1.75 11.08 4.64
C LYS A 118 2.52 10.04 5.43
N TRP A 119 3.74 10.40 5.77
CA TRP A 119 4.49 9.63 6.75
C TRP A 119 3.84 9.77 8.12
N CYS A 120 3.77 8.68 8.87
CA CYS A 120 3.07 8.70 10.16
C CYS A 120 3.74 7.86 11.27
#